data_71bfadb1cd7dadb4ab4c1dd0c75261d5
#
_entry.id   71bfadb1cd7dadb4ab4c1dd0c75261d5
#
_cell.length_a   1.000
_cell.length_b   1.000
_cell.length_c   1.000
_cell.angle_alpha   90.00
_cell.angle_beta   90.00
_cell.angle_gamma   90.00
#
_symmetry.space_group_name_H-M   'P 1'
#
loop_
_entity.id
_entity.type
_entity.pdbx_description
1 polymer ?
#
loop_
_entity_poly.entity_id
_entity_poly.type
_entity_poly.pdbx_seq_one_letter_code
_entity_poly.pdbx_strand_id
1 'polypeptide(L)'
;DCEIITTNDIDVSETDTAVYVIARNSGEGADRFDEEGDYRLYPHEKGNIHLLAEVYDKLIVVLNIGGVMDLSEMKSIEGVNAILLMTQLGNLGGDALLDVLIGKVNPSGKTTDTWAKNYMDYPSSAKFSHNESVHDEMYEDGIYVGYRYFDSFGVKPLYCFGYGKSYTDFEIK
;
A
#
# COMPACT_ATOMS: atom_id res chain seq x y z
N ASP A 1 -23.31 -11.72 -4.27
CA ASP A 1 -23.67 -10.84 -3.15
C ASP A 1 -22.41 -10.54 -2.39
N CYS A 2 -22.16 -9.27 -2.10
CA CYS A 2 -21.01 -8.82 -1.31
C CYS A 2 -21.55 -8.33 0.04
N GLU A 3 -21.14 -8.96 1.12
CA GLU A 3 -21.52 -8.57 2.46
C GLU A 3 -20.42 -7.66 3.06
N ILE A 4 -20.81 -6.51 3.57
CA ILE A 4 -19.90 -5.62 4.29
C ILE A 4 -19.95 -5.99 5.76
N ILE A 5 -18.89 -6.65 6.24
CA ILE A 5 -18.76 -7.06 7.64
C ILE A 5 -17.95 -5.97 8.35
N THR A 6 -18.48 -5.44 9.45
CA THR A 6 -17.70 -4.58 10.33
C THR A 6 -16.89 -5.43 11.29
N THR A 7 -15.72 -4.96 11.70
CA THR A 7 -14.74 -5.72 12.49
C THR A 7 -15.21 -6.22 13.85
N ASN A 8 -16.41 -5.83 14.29
CA ASN A 8 -17.01 -6.30 15.53
C ASN A 8 -17.85 -7.57 15.36
N ASP A 9 -18.19 -7.94 14.12
CA ASP A 9 -19.06 -9.07 13.78
C ASP A 9 -18.41 -9.90 12.67
N ILE A 10 -17.21 -10.45 12.93
CA ILE A 10 -16.61 -11.42 12.03
C ILE A 10 -17.40 -12.72 12.19
N ASP A 11 -18.47 -12.82 11.42
CA ASP A 11 -19.13 -14.09 11.20
C ASP A 11 -18.35 -14.80 10.07
N VAL A 12 -17.99 -16.05 10.30
CA VAL A 12 -17.39 -16.90 9.27
C VAL A 12 -18.50 -17.20 8.27
N SER A 13 -18.64 -16.29 7.31
CA SER A 13 -19.64 -16.44 6.24
C SER A 13 -19.33 -17.67 5.41
N GLU A 14 -20.25 -18.08 4.55
CA GLU A 14 -20.10 -19.20 3.61
C GLU A 14 -19.01 -18.96 2.53
N THR A 15 -18.24 -17.87 2.64
CA THR A 15 -17.15 -17.50 1.73
C THR A 15 -15.78 -17.91 2.27
N ASP A 16 -14.89 -18.32 1.41
CA ASP A 16 -13.48 -18.64 1.71
C ASP A 16 -12.54 -17.43 1.56
N THR A 17 -13.06 -16.29 1.11
CA THR A 17 -12.26 -15.13 0.70
C THR A 17 -12.70 -13.87 1.43
N ALA A 18 -11.75 -13.19 2.06
CA ALA A 18 -11.94 -11.87 2.66
C ALA A 18 -11.23 -10.78 1.84
N VAL A 19 -11.85 -9.60 1.77
CA VAL A 19 -11.25 -8.39 1.22
C VAL A 19 -11.19 -7.33 2.33
N TYR A 20 -10.00 -6.94 2.74
CA TYR A 20 -9.78 -5.93 3.76
C TYR A 20 -9.27 -4.64 3.14
N VAL A 21 -9.98 -3.53 3.36
CA VAL A 21 -9.62 -2.23 2.77
C VAL A 21 -8.96 -1.35 3.81
N ILE A 22 -7.74 -0.91 3.50
CA ILE A 22 -7.01 0.11 4.27
C ILE A 22 -7.14 1.43 3.53
N ALA A 23 -7.58 2.47 4.23
CA ALA A 23 -7.68 3.81 3.68
C ALA A 23 -6.76 4.77 4.42
N ARG A 24 -6.13 5.69 3.68
CA ARG A 24 -5.39 6.84 4.21
C ARG A 24 -5.86 8.10 3.52
N ASN A 25 -6.03 9.12 4.31
CA ASN A 25 -6.35 10.44 3.79
C ASN A 25 -5.06 11.24 3.62
N SER A 26 -4.88 11.85 2.45
CA SER A 26 -3.78 12.77 2.16
C SER A 26 -4.40 14.08 1.73
N GLY A 27 -4.50 15.03 2.67
CA GLY A 27 -5.03 16.36 2.40
C GLY A 27 -3.92 17.35 2.03
N GLU A 28 -4.26 18.38 1.28
CA GLU A 28 -3.36 19.51 1.08
C GLU A 28 -3.15 20.27 2.40
N GLY A 29 -1.95 20.80 2.60
CA GLY A 29 -1.60 21.61 3.76
C GLY A 29 -1.16 20.82 5.00
N ALA A 30 -1.01 19.51 4.88
CA ALA A 30 -0.44 18.67 5.93
C ALA A 30 0.46 17.61 5.31
N ASP A 31 1.69 17.51 5.81
CA ASP A 31 2.59 16.43 5.45
C ASP A 31 2.19 15.13 6.16
N ARG A 32 2.65 14.01 5.60
CA ARG A 32 2.48 12.70 6.22
C ARG A 32 3.62 12.41 7.18
N PHE A 33 3.30 11.72 8.26
CA PHE A 33 4.24 11.42 9.32
C PHE A 33 4.51 9.92 9.43
N ASP A 34 5.71 9.57 9.92
CA ASP A 34 6.08 8.19 10.25
C ASP A 34 5.42 7.75 11.57
N GLU A 35 4.10 7.68 11.55
CA GLU A 35 3.29 7.30 12.71
C GLU A 35 2.16 6.33 12.35
N GLU A 36 1.54 5.76 13.40
CA GLU A 36 0.39 4.87 13.27
C GLU A 36 -0.81 5.60 12.68
N GLY A 37 -1.43 4.98 11.68
CA GLY A 37 -2.60 5.53 10.98
C GLY A 37 -2.26 6.48 9.84
N ASP A 38 -0.99 6.80 9.65
CA ASP A 38 -0.51 7.52 8.49
C ASP A 38 0.44 6.64 7.67
N TYR A 39 1.76 6.73 7.86
CA TYR A 39 2.70 5.86 7.15
C TYR A 39 2.64 4.42 7.66
N ARG A 40 2.39 4.21 8.94
CA ARG A 40 2.30 2.89 9.57
C ARG A 40 0.86 2.43 9.74
N LEU A 41 0.69 1.11 9.87
CA LEU A 41 -0.60 0.53 10.22
C LEU A 41 -0.98 0.86 11.66
N TYR A 42 -2.28 1.11 11.90
CA TYR A 42 -2.81 1.10 13.25
C TYR A 42 -2.70 -0.29 13.89
N PRO A 43 -2.58 -0.38 15.22
CA PRO A 43 -2.59 -1.69 15.92
C PRO A 43 -3.83 -2.54 15.61
N HIS A 44 -5.00 -1.92 15.49
CA HIS A 44 -6.24 -2.63 15.15
C HIS A 44 -6.24 -3.13 13.70
N GLU A 45 -5.64 -2.41 12.75
CA GLU A 45 -5.50 -2.87 11.36
C GLU A 45 -4.61 -4.11 11.31
N LYS A 46 -3.49 -4.10 12.04
CA LYS A 46 -2.60 -5.26 12.16
C LYS A 46 -3.34 -6.47 12.75
N GLY A 47 -4.06 -6.25 13.86
CA GLY A 47 -4.87 -7.29 14.51
C GLY A 47 -5.93 -7.87 13.58
N ASN A 48 -6.62 -7.01 12.81
CA ASN A 48 -7.62 -7.43 11.84
C ASN A 48 -7.03 -8.26 10.71
N ILE A 49 -5.88 -7.84 10.16
CA ILE A 49 -5.21 -8.59 9.08
C ILE A 49 -4.79 -9.98 9.57
N HIS A 50 -4.19 -10.08 10.76
CA HIS A 50 -3.82 -11.38 11.34
C HIS A 50 -5.05 -12.27 11.54
N LEU A 51 -6.11 -11.74 12.14
CA LEU A 51 -7.34 -12.49 12.40
C LEU A 51 -7.98 -12.98 11.09
N LEU A 52 -8.09 -12.10 10.09
CA LEU A 52 -8.67 -12.47 8.79
C LEU A 52 -7.79 -13.50 8.06
N ALA A 53 -6.46 -13.39 8.16
CA ALA A 53 -5.55 -14.36 7.59
C ALA A 53 -5.61 -15.73 8.25
N GLU A 54 -6.02 -15.82 9.53
CA GLU A 54 -6.24 -17.09 10.25
C GLU A 54 -7.59 -17.72 9.91
N VAL A 55 -8.61 -16.89 9.67
CA VAL A 55 -10.01 -17.35 9.54
C VAL A 55 -10.38 -17.68 8.09
N TYR A 56 -9.83 -16.97 7.11
CA TYR A 56 -10.16 -17.13 5.70
C TYR A 56 -9.02 -17.80 4.93
N ASP A 57 -9.37 -18.67 3.99
CA ASP A 57 -8.39 -19.32 3.11
C ASP A 57 -7.66 -18.32 2.21
N LYS A 58 -8.31 -17.20 1.90
CA LYS A 58 -7.78 -16.14 1.05
C LYS A 58 -8.05 -14.76 1.65
N LEU A 59 -7.00 -13.99 1.84
CA LEU A 59 -7.09 -12.59 2.22
C LEU A 59 -6.48 -11.70 1.15
N ILE A 60 -7.29 -10.78 0.66
CA ILE A 60 -6.88 -9.73 -0.27
C ILE A 60 -6.90 -8.41 0.48
N VAL A 61 -5.77 -7.74 0.60
CA VAL A 61 -5.70 -6.40 1.19
C VAL A 61 -5.71 -5.35 0.10
N VAL A 62 -6.66 -4.43 0.16
CA VAL A 62 -6.81 -3.31 -0.78
C VAL A 62 -6.33 -2.03 -0.13
N LEU A 63 -5.45 -1.32 -0.81
CA LEU A 63 -4.88 -0.06 -0.36
C LEU A 63 -5.56 1.10 -1.09
N ASN A 64 -6.49 1.78 -0.41
CA ASN A 64 -7.12 3.02 -0.86
C ASN A 64 -6.35 4.21 -0.28
N ILE A 65 -5.18 4.49 -0.84
CA ILE A 65 -4.21 5.44 -0.30
C ILE A 65 -3.62 6.31 -1.41
N GLY A 66 -3.27 7.54 -1.10
CA GLY A 66 -2.71 8.49 -2.07
C GLY A 66 -1.17 8.49 -2.17
N GLY A 67 -0.48 7.73 -1.35
CA GLY A 67 0.99 7.67 -1.31
C GLY A 67 1.50 6.37 -0.70
N VAL A 68 2.82 6.26 -0.54
CA VAL A 68 3.47 5.08 0.05
C VAL A 68 3.13 4.93 1.53
N MET A 69 3.14 3.70 2.02
CA MET A 69 3.03 3.35 3.44
C MET A 69 3.92 2.15 3.78
N ASP A 70 4.09 1.86 5.05
CA ASP A 70 4.85 0.68 5.49
C ASP A 70 4.03 -0.59 5.25
N LEU A 71 4.51 -1.44 4.35
CA LEU A 71 3.95 -2.75 4.04
C LEU A 71 4.87 -3.90 4.47
N SER A 72 5.96 -3.62 5.17
CA SER A 72 6.97 -4.62 5.52
C SER A 72 6.40 -5.75 6.38
N GLU A 73 5.60 -5.38 7.38
CA GLU A 73 4.92 -6.34 8.25
C GLU A 73 3.83 -7.10 7.49
N MET A 74 2.95 -6.38 6.79
CA MET A 74 1.84 -6.99 6.02
C MET A 74 2.32 -8.04 5.03
N LYS A 75 3.42 -7.77 4.34
CA LYS A 75 4.02 -8.72 3.38
C LYS A 75 4.52 -10.00 4.04
N SER A 76 4.82 -9.97 5.33
CA SER A 76 5.33 -11.12 6.09
C SER A 76 4.23 -11.94 6.74
N ILE A 77 2.98 -11.46 6.77
CA ILE A 77 1.86 -12.19 7.36
C ILE A 77 1.49 -13.35 6.44
N GLU A 78 1.63 -14.57 6.96
CA GLU A 78 1.14 -15.77 6.28
C GLU A 78 -0.38 -15.69 6.17
N GLY A 79 -0.94 -16.02 5.00
CA GLY A 79 -2.37 -15.90 4.72
C GLY A 79 -2.77 -14.63 3.97
N VAL A 80 -1.93 -13.60 3.89
CA VAL A 80 -2.13 -12.48 2.96
C VAL A 80 -1.76 -12.92 1.54
N ASN A 81 -2.75 -13.22 0.72
CA ASN A 81 -2.55 -13.79 -0.62
C ASN A 81 -2.27 -12.73 -1.68
N ALA A 82 -2.87 -11.53 -1.52
CA ALA A 82 -2.66 -10.43 -2.45
C ALA A 82 -2.74 -9.07 -1.75
N ILE A 83 -1.96 -8.12 -2.26
CA ILE A 83 -2.07 -6.69 -1.92
C ILE A 83 -2.37 -5.96 -3.21
N LEU A 84 -3.48 -5.23 -3.25
CA LEU A 84 -3.94 -4.45 -4.41
C LEU A 84 -3.86 -2.96 -4.09
N LEU A 85 -3.00 -2.24 -4.78
CA LEU A 85 -2.94 -0.78 -4.71
C LEU A 85 -4.03 -0.19 -5.60
N MET A 86 -5.09 0.28 -4.98
CA MET A 86 -6.24 0.88 -5.65
C MET A 86 -6.03 2.37 -5.89
N THR A 87 -5.18 3.02 -5.09
CA THR A 87 -5.06 4.48 -5.02
C THR A 87 -6.39 5.16 -4.62
N GLN A 88 -6.49 6.46 -4.78
CA GLN A 88 -7.71 7.22 -4.48
C GLN A 88 -8.51 7.43 -5.77
N LEU A 89 -9.29 6.44 -6.13
CA LEU A 89 -10.12 6.48 -7.33
C LEU A 89 -11.35 7.36 -7.12
N GLY A 90 -11.89 7.86 -8.22
CA GLY A 90 -13.12 8.66 -8.21
C GLY A 90 -14.39 7.82 -7.96
N ASN A 91 -15.54 8.37 -8.33
CA ASN A 91 -16.87 7.81 -8.04
C ASN A 91 -17.10 6.37 -8.52
N LEU A 92 -16.39 5.94 -9.55
CA LEU A 92 -16.48 4.56 -10.09
C LEU A 92 -15.38 3.63 -9.57
N GLY A 93 -14.66 4.06 -8.52
CA GLY A 93 -13.55 3.29 -7.97
C GLY A 93 -13.94 1.91 -7.47
N GLY A 94 -15.10 1.79 -6.84
CA GLY A 94 -15.64 0.51 -6.40
C GLY A 94 -15.93 -0.45 -7.54
N ASP A 95 -16.53 0.04 -8.63
CA ASP A 95 -16.81 -0.78 -9.82
C ASP A 95 -15.50 -1.24 -10.48
N ALA A 96 -14.53 -0.35 -10.60
CA ALA A 96 -13.22 -0.69 -11.16
C ALA A 96 -12.48 -1.73 -10.30
N LEU A 97 -12.52 -1.60 -8.98
CA LEU A 97 -11.98 -2.58 -8.05
C LEU A 97 -12.65 -3.94 -8.23
N LEU A 98 -13.97 -3.97 -8.25
CA LEU A 98 -14.73 -5.21 -8.45
C LEU A 98 -14.35 -5.89 -9.76
N ASP A 99 -14.28 -5.14 -10.86
CA ASP A 99 -13.92 -5.67 -12.18
C ASP A 99 -12.54 -6.36 -12.18
N VAL A 100 -11.60 -5.81 -11.42
CA VAL A 100 -10.27 -6.44 -11.21
C VAL A 100 -10.41 -7.70 -10.34
N LEU A 101 -11.08 -7.61 -9.18
CA LEU A 101 -11.19 -8.72 -8.23
C LEU A 101 -11.87 -9.96 -8.85
N ILE A 102 -12.89 -9.77 -9.68
CA ILE A 102 -13.58 -10.88 -10.38
C ILE A 102 -12.90 -11.31 -11.68
N GLY A 103 -11.76 -10.71 -12.03
CA GLY A 103 -10.99 -11.06 -13.23
C GLY A 103 -11.58 -10.58 -14.55
N LYS A 104 -12.57 -9.68 -14.53
CA LYS A 104 -13.15 -9.07 -15.73
C LYS A 104 -12.15 -8.12 -16.41
N VAL A 105 -11.31 -7.49 -15.62
CA VAL A 105 -10.21 -6.63 -16.06
C VAL A 105 -8.89 -7.16 -15.49
N ASN A 106 -7.90 -7.34 -16.35
CA ASN A 106 -6.55 -7.71 -15.94
C ASN A 106 -5.80 -6.49 -15.36
N PRO A 107 -5.28 -6.54 -14.13
CA PRO A 107 -4.51 -5.45 -13.57
C PRO A 107 -3.24 -5.23 -14.40
N SER A 108 -3.05 -4.02 -14.88
CA SER A 108 -1.89 -3.62 -15.70
C SER A 108 -1.11 -2.45 -15.12
N GLY A 109 -1.62 -1.83 -14.07
CA GLY A 109 -0.96 -0.74 -13.36
C GLY A 109 0.38 -1.14 -12.79
N LYS A 110 1.30 -0.18 -12.73
CA LYS A 110 2.63 -0.32 -12.14
C LYS A 110 2.83 0.76 -11.09
N THR A 111 3.61 0.45 -10.05
CA THR A 111 3.93 1.44 -9.02
C THR A 111 4.71 2.61 -9.64
N THR A 112 4.27 3.82 -9.33
CA THR A 112 4.91 5.08 -9.73
C THR A 112 5.99 5.51 -8.73
N ASP A 113 6.06 4.81 -7.60
CA ASP A 113 6.97 5.10 -6.50
C ASP A 113 7.81 3.87 -6.16
N THR A 114 8.98 4.11 -5.55
CA THR A 114 9.77 3.07 -4.91
C THR A 114 9.31 2.92 -3.47
N TRP A 115 8.91 1.72 -3.07
CA TRP A 115 8.43 1.43 -1.73
C TRP A 115 9.58 0.91 -0.88
N ALA A 116 9.98 1.68 0.10
CA ALA A 116 11.05 1.31 1.03
C ALA A 116 10.64 0.16 1.97
N LYS A 117 11.62 -0.54 2.53
CA LYS A 117 11.39 -1.50 3.62
C LYS A 117 11.22 -0.80 4.96
N ASN A 118 11.97 0.29 5.15
CA ASN A 118 11.90 1.12 6.34
C ASN A 118 11.76 2.59 5.93
N TYR A 119 11.10 3.38 6.74
CA TYR A 119 10.95 4.81 6.49
C TYR A 119 12.31 5.51 6.29
N MET A 120 13.29 5.16 7.10
CA MET A 120 14.64 5.74 7.04
C MET A 120 15.46 5.34 5.80
N ASP A 121 14.95 4.46 4.96
CA ASP A 121 15.58 4.13 3.67
C ASP A 121 15.32 5.20 2.60
N TYR A 122 14.37 6.13 2.83
CA TYR A 122 14.19 7.28 1.95
C TYR A 122 15.23 8.36 2.26
N PRO A 123 15.89 8.96 1.25
CA PRO A 123 17.02 9.87 1.47
C PRO A 123 16.68 11.12 2.29
N SER A 124 15.47 11.64 2.14
CA SER A 124 14.99 12.85 2.83
C SER A 124 14.28 12.57 4.16
N SER A 125 14.06 11.30 4.52
CA SER A 125 13.21 10.92 5.66
C SER A 125 13.56 11.54 6.99
N ALA A 126 14.85 11.76 7.26
CA ALA A 126 15.32 12.31 8.53
C ALA A 126 15.03 13.82 8.71
N LYS A 127 14.75 14.51 7.60
CA LYS A 127 14.63 15.99 7.60
C LYS A 127 13.30 16.47 7.02
N PHE A 128 12.62 15.66 6.24
CA PHE A 128 11.36 16.02 5.60
C PHE A 128 10.37 16.55 6.64
N SER A 129 9.87 17.77 6.44
CA SER A 129 8.91 18.44 7.31
C SER A 129 9.35 18.65 8.78
N HIS A 130 10.63 18.39 9.10
CA HIS A 130 11.16 18.44 10.48
C HIS A 130 12.34 19.40 10.63
N ASN A 131 12.51 20.35 9.72
CA ASN A 131 13.60 21.31 9.71
C ASN A 131 13.41 22.51 10.66
N GLU A 132 12.37 22.49 11.50
CA GLU A 132 11.98 23.56 12.44
C GLU A 132 11.61 24.90 11.77
N SER A 133 11.62 24.98 10.44
CA SER A 133 11.20 26.15 9.68
C SER A 133 9.94 25.86 8.91
N VAL A 134 8.94 26.73 9.05
CA VAL A 134 7.71 26.69 8.24
C VAL A 134 7.83 27.47 6.92
N HIS A 135 8.99 28.09 6.69
CA HIS A 135 9.22 28.97 5.55
C HIS A 135 10.32 28.46 4.61
N ASP A 136 11.21 27.61 5.11
CA ASP A 136 12.39 27.18 4.38
C ASP A 136 12.45 25.66 4.33
N GLU A 137 12.51 25.08 3.15
CA GLU A 137 12.72 23.66 2.92
C GLU A 137 13.97 23.44 2.07
N MET A 138 14.87 22.58 2.53
CA MET A 138 16.12 22.27 1.85
C MET A 138 15.98 21.02 1.00
N TYR A 139 16.00 21.18 -0.32
CA TYR A 139 15.96 20.08 -1.28
C TYR A 139 17.35 19.43 -1.40
N GLU A 140 17.62 18.45 -0.57
CA GLU A 140 18.94 17.79 -0.47
C GLU A 140 19.10 16.59 -1.43
N ASP A 141 18.03 16.04 -1.96
CA ASP A 141 18.06 14.80 -2.77
C ASP A 141 18.82 14.94 -4.08
N GLY A 142 18.89 16.15 -4.65
CA GLY A 142 19.52 16.41 -5.94
C GLY A 142 18.88 15.56 -7.06
N ILE A 143 19.71 14.82 -7.80
CA ILE A 143 19.22 13.90 -8.85
C ILE A 143 18.83 12.51 -8.29
N TYR A 144 19.15 12.24 -7.04
CA TYR A 144 18.94 10.93 -6.41
C TYR A 144 17.57 10.84 -5.74
N VAL A 145 16.51 10.99 -6.53
CA VAL A 145 15.13 10.88 -6.09
C VAL A 145 14.55 9.52 -6.47
N GLY A 146 13.80 8.90 -5.57
CA GLY A 146 13.10 7.64 -5.79
C GLY A 146 14.07 6.52 -6.20
N TYR A 147 13.73 5.76 -7.26
CA TYR A 147 14.51 4.60 -7.70
C TYR A 147 15.98 4.93 -8.01
N ARG A 148 16.29 6.17 -8.43
CA ARG A 148 17.66 6.59 -8.70
C ARG A 148 18.53 6.53 -7.44
N TYR A 149 17.99 6.89 -6.28
CA TYR A 149 18.69 6.73 -5.01
C TYR A 149 18.86 5.24 -4.67
N PHE A 150 17.79 4.49 -4.66
CA PHE A 150 17.82 3.07 -4.29
C PHE A 150 18.80 2.27 -5.13
N ASP A 151 18.78 2.47 -6.46
CA ASP A 151 19.68 1.77 -7.38
C ASP A 151 21.14 2.23 -7.25
N SER A 152 21.37 3.55 -7.15
CA SER A 152 22.73 4.10 -7.08
C SER A 152 23.47 3.77 -5.79
N PHE A 153 22.75 3.69 -4.69
CA PHE A 153 23.33 3.40 -3.37
C PHE A 153 23.11 1.96 -2.90
N GLY A 154 22.54 1.12 -3.74
CA GLY A 154 22.35 -0.31 -3.45
C GLY A 154 21.35 -0.60 -2.33
N VAL A 155 20.43 0.32 -2.05
CA VAL A 155 19.35 0.15 -1.07
C VAL A 155 18.27 -0.73 -1.68
N LYS A 156 17.97 -1.87 -1.06
CA LYS A 156 16.97 -2.81 -1.58
C LYS A 156 15.56 -2.40 -1.14
N PRO A 157 14.69 -1.99 -2.08
CA PRO A 157 13.33 -1.63 -1.74
C PRO A 157 12.48 -2.86 -1.37
N LEU A 158 11.30 -2.62 -0.81
CA LEU A 158 10.25 -3.62 -0.64
C LEU A 158 9.59 -3.93 -1.99
N TYR A 159 9.23 -2.87 -2.73
CA TYR A 159 8.78 -2.91 -4.13
C TYR A 159 9.50 -1.82 -4.93
N CYS A 160 10.05 -2.21 -6.06
CA CYS A 160 10.74 -1.25 -6.94
C CYS A 160 9.73 -0.37 -7.70
N PHE A 161 10.20 0.77 -8.19
CA PHE A 161 9.49 1.56 -9.20
C PHE A 161 9.11 0.66 -10.39
N GLY A 162 7.89 0.80 -10.88
CA GLY A 162 7.39 -0.01 -11.99
C GLY A 162 7.00 -1.44 -11.63
N TYR A 163 6.96 -1.77 -10.32
CA TYR A 163 6.49 -3.07 -9.88
C TYR A 163 4.98 -3.22 -10.11
N GLY A 164 4.57 -4.42 -10.49
CA GLY A 164 3.15 -4.79 -10.59
C GLY A 164 3.02 -6.13 -11.27
N LYS A 165 2.18 -6.98 -10.68
CA LYS A 165 1.81 -8.28 -11.22
C LYS A 165 0.61 -8.15 -12.17
N SER A 166 0.41 -9.17 -12.97
CA SER A 166 -0.71 -9.32 -13.89
C SER A 166 -1.31 -10.71 -13.72
N TYR A 167 -2.52 -10.92 -14.18
CA TYR A 167 -3.13 -12.26 -14.25
C TYR A 167 -2.58 -13.07 -15.43
N THR A 168 -1.82 -12.45 -16.30
CA THR A 168 -1.20 -13.10 -17.46
C THR A 168 0.26 -12.69 -17.59
N ASP A 169 1.04 -13.51 -18.26
CA ASP A 169 2.43 -13.27 -18.60
C ASP A 169 2.56 -12.81 -20.05
N PHE A 170 3.56 -11.99 -20.33
CA PHE A 170 3.86 -11.47 -21.65
C PHE A 170 5.29 -11.85 -22.03
N GLU A 171 5.47 -12.39 -23.23
CA GLU A 171 6.77 -12.60 -23.83
C GLU A 171 6.98 -11.56 -24.94
N ILE A 172 8.01 -10.75 -24.80
CA ILE A 172 8.41 -9.78 -25.82
C ILE A 172 9.49 -10.44 -26.68
N LYS A 173 9.20 -10.63 -27.97
CA LYS A 173 10.14 -11.18 -28.97
C LYS A 173 10.72 -10.10 -29.81
#